data_15fc68d9ee138ad7857d4c766a74c12a
#
_entry.id   15fc68d9ee138ad7857d4c766a74c12a
#
_cell.length_a   1.000
_cell.length_b   1.000
_cell.length_c   1.000
_cell.angle_alpha   90.00
_cell.angle_beta   90.00
_cell.angle_gamma   90.00
#
_symmetry.space_group_name_H-M   'P 1'
#
loop_
_entity.id
_entity.type
_entity.pdbx_description
1 polymer ?
#
loop_
_entity_poly.entity_id
_entity_poly.type
_entity_poly.pdbx_seq_one_letter_code
_entity_poly.pdbx_strand_id
1 'polypeptide(L)'
;MSSPEEPQNPVPTPLSFNTASPQPTSPLFTTLPPELRHQIFTYALTQCEDTDPVRAYSRETYWTRPGYSAPHKTHTALLRSCKRAYAEAWWMPLAFAEQTFYLTAAERAPQANAGRNLDRRAFATFLAHIHEIHARRGIDEMHTGPLRIFAQLYILERVAALQDLLDVAHSTPRAVSLTLRYADFWHWERNEPLRVAGTWVNRVRFPESVQRVVVDFESLERRKDEVDLIVGQAVRGWVFRRRDGGLLRAVMEDVAVSRWSGSSLFGGRRWVRDEAADRPGVLDYYVVSVVWKLDRSSLGSGQRGDEEEELEECPSIQVPSDFVQVSPPLSGWTSLSEDELRAAGVGMDVPAEEAVTAVREFRTNNVASRARSRSLARGLRIRGFMRRGGGDLI
;
A
#
# COMPACT_ATOMS: atom_id res chain seq x y z
N MET A 1 -4.67 32.32 -27.26
CA MET A 1 -3.31 31.91 -26.90
C MET A 1 -3.33 30.40 -26.83
N SER A 2 -2.83 29.73 -27.88
CA SER A 2 -2.77 28.29 -27.99
C SER A 2 -1.65 27.77 -27.09
N SER A 3 -1.97 26.84 -26.18
CA SER A 3 -0.97 26.12 -25.37
C SER A 3 0.00 25.40 -26.30
N PRO A 4 1.32 25.40 -26.02
CA PRO A 4 2.27 24.62 -26.81
C PRO A 4 1.97 23.15 -26.64
N GLU A 5 1.74 22.44 -27.76
CA GLU A 5 1.70 20.99 -27.80
C GLU A 5 3.04 20.46 -27.27
N GLU A 6 3.02 19.65 -26.22
CA GLU A 6 4.17 18.88 -25.78
C GLU A 6 4.63 17.98 -26.94
N PRO A 7 5.92 17.92 -27.24
CA PRO A 7 6.45 17.07 -28.31
C PRO A 7 6.14 15.61 -27.97
N GLN A 8 5.22 15.01 -28.72
CA GLN A 8 4.96 13.58 -28.65
C GLN A 8 6.25 12.86 -29.07
N ASN A 9 6.94 12.26 -28.11
CA ASN A 9 8.06 11.38 -28.43
C ASN A 9 7.56 10.29 -29.37
N PRO A 10 8.17 10.11 -30.57
CA PRO A 10 7.73 9.11 -31.51
C PRO A 10 7.84 7.74 -30.86
N VAL A 11 6.71 7.03 -30.81
CA VAL A 11 6.66 5.66 -30.30
C VAL A 11 7.65 4.81 -31.08
N PRO A 12 8.63 4.15 -30.41
CA PRO A 12 9.59 3.32 -31.12
C PRO A 12 8.87 2.23 -31.90
N THR A 13 9.16 2.11 -33.19
CA THR A 13 8.61 1.04 -34.00
C THR A 13 8.98 -0.32 -33.40
N PRO A 14 8.03 -1.21 -33.11
CA PRO A 14 8.33 -2.49 -32.50
C PRO A 14 9.32 -3.29 -33.37
N LEU A 15 10.40 -3.76 -32.74
CA LEU A 15 11.36 -4.64 -33.43
C LEU A 15 10.66 -5.97 -33.77
N SER A 16 10.65 -6.38 -35.03
CA SER A 16 10.10 -7.67 -35.46
C SER A 16 11.18 -8.75 -35.47
N PHE A 17 10.76 -10.02 -35.35
CA PHE A 17 11.68 -11.16 -35.52
C PHE A 17 12.37 -11.16 -36.89
N ASN A 18 11.67 -10.71 -37.94
CA ASN A 18 12.19 -10.68 -39.31
C ASN A 18 13.39 -9.74 -39.49
N THR A 19 13.58 -8.77 -38.60
CA THR A 19 14.71 -7.83 -38.62
C THR A 19 15.83 -8.20 -37.64
N ALA A 20 15.63 -9.25 -36.84
CA ALA A 20 16.60 -9.68 -35.84
C ALA A 20 17.55 -10.73 -36.43
N SER A 21 18.86 -10.55 -36.25
CA SER A 21 19.85 -11.57 -36.60
C SER A 21 19.57 -12.88 -35.86
N PRO A 22 19.66 -14.06 -36.49
CA PRO A 22 19.46 -15.37 -35.87
C PRO A 22 20.41 -15.68 -34.71
N GLN A 23 21.54 -14.93 -34.59
CA GLN A 23 22.55 -15.09 -33.54
C GLN A 23 23.16 -16.52 -33.53
N PRO A 24 23.71 -17.03 -34.67
CA PRO A 24 24.13 -18.43 -34.79
C PRO A 24 25.32 -18.81 -33.91
N THR A 25 26.04 -17.82 -33.38
CA THR A 25 27.19 -18.03 -32.49
C THR A 25 26.82 -17.95 -31.00
N SER A 26 25.57 -17.60 -30.67
CA SER A 26 25.13 -17.48 -29.28
C SER A 26 24.56 -18.80 -28.79
N PRO A 27 25.16 -19.44 -27.77
CA PRO A 27 24.59 -20.64 -27.14
C PRO A 27 23.16 -20.44 -26.62
N LEU A 28 22.84 -19.23 -26.17
CA LEU A 28 21.48 -18.89 -25.71
C LEU A 28 20.43 -19.17 -26.79
N PHE A 29 20.72 -18.89 -28.05
CA PHE A 29 19.76 -19.00 -29.15
C PHE A 29 19.93 -20.25 -30.01
N THR A 30 21.06 -20.94 -29.92
CA THR A 30 21.37 -22.13 -30.75
C THR A 30 21.26 -23.43 -29.97
N THR A 31 21.62 -23.41 -28.66
CA THR A 31 21.67 -24.62 -27.83
C THR A 31 20.48 -24.74 -26.91
N LEU A 32 19.99 -23.61 -26.37
CA LEU A 32 18.89 -23.66 -25.43
C LEU A 32 17.51 -23.70 -26.10
N PRO A 33 16.64 -24.64 -25.74
CA PRO A 33 15.24 -24.66 -26.15
C PRO A 33 14.49 -23.36 -25.78
N PRO A 34 13.42 -22.97 -26.49
CA PRO A 34 12.64 -21.77 -26.21
C PRO A 34 12.11 -21.70 -24.77
N GLU A 35 11.74 -22.84 -24.20
CA GLU A 35 11.19 -22.96 -22.84
C GLU A 35 12.23 -22.58 -21.79
N LEU A 36 13.48 -23.03 -21.94
CA LEU A 36 14.56 -22.67 -21.02
C LEU A 36 14.97 -21.21 -21.20
N ARG A 37 14.95 -20.68 -22.42
CA ARG A 37 15.16 -19.24 -22.64
C ARG A 37 14.07 -18.41 -21.97
N HIS A 38 12.80 -18.85 -22.09
CA HIS A 38 11.68 -18.19 -21.42
C HIS A 38 11.89 -18.14 -19.90
N GLN A 39 12.32 -19.24 -19.27
CA GLN A 39 12.63 -19.26 -17.84
C GLN A 39 13.76 -18.29 -17.48
N ILE A 40 14.85 -18.30 -18.25
CA ILE A 40 15.99 -17.39 -18.06
C ILE A 40 15.51 -15.92 -18.15
N PHE A 41 14.72 -15.60 -19.17
CA PHE A 41 14.19 -14.24 -19.36
C PHE A 41 13.23 -13.85 -18.22
N THR A 42 12.40 -14.78 -17.75
CA THR A 42 11.53 -14.57 -16.60
C THR A 42 12.33 -14.18 -15.37
N TYR A 43 13.37 -14.95 -15.01
CA TYR A 43 14.23 -14.62 -13.87
C TYR A 43 14.99 -13.31 -14.05
N ALA A 44 15.55 -13.07 -15.24
CA ALA A 44 16.32 -11.86 -15.53
C ALA A 44 15.49 -10.58 -15.58
N LEU A 45 14.20 -10.69 -15.87
CA LEU A 45 13.25 -9.58 -15.98
C LEU A 45 12.27 -9.51 -14.81
N THR A 46 12.46 -10.33 -13.78
CA THR A 46 11.68 -10.27 -12.55
C THR A 46 11.92 -8.92 -11.87
N GLN A 47 10.84 -8.35 -11.41
CA GLN A 47 10.85 -7.11 -10.62
C GLN A 47 11.52 -7.35 -9.26
N CYS A 48 12.29 -6.37 -8.80
CA CYS A 48 12.90 -6.35 -7.48
C CYS A 48 12.87 -4.95 -6.89
N GLU A 49 13.03 -4.83 -5.57
CA GLU A 49 13.24 -3.53 -4.93
C GLU A 49 14.53 -2.86 -5.46
N ASP A 50 14.48 -1.54 -5.60
CA ASP A 50 15.67 -0.79 -6.01
C ASP A 50 16.70 -0.79 -4.88
N THR A 51 17.84 -1.39 -5.12
CA THR A 51 18.93 -1.51 -4.15
C THR A 51 19.77 -0.23 -3.99
N ASP A 52 19.46 0.83 -4.75
CA ASP A 52 20.12 2.13 -4.60
C ASP A 52 19.71 2.76 -3.25
N PRO A 53 20.66 2.98 -2.32
CA PRO A 53 20.35 3.57 -1.01
C PRO A 53 19.69 4.96 -1.09
N VAL A 54 19.97 5.71 -2.17
CA VAL A 54 19.38 7.05 -2.39
C VAL A 54 17.88 6.95 -2.66
N ARG A 55 17.40 5.81 -3.17
CA ARG A 55 16.00 5.55 -3.50
C ARG A 55 15.24 4.80 -2.42
N ALA A 56 15.96 4.31 -1.40
CA ALA A 56 15.32 3.63 -0.28
C ALA A 56 14.33 4.58 0.44
N TYR A 57 13.19 4.05 0.80
CA TYR A 57 12.23 4.79 1.62
C TYR A 57 12.74 4.90 3.06
N SER A 58 12.46 6.03 3.71
CA SER A 58 12.70 6.12 5.16
C SER A 58 11.88 5.05 5.90
N ARG A 59 12.47 4.48 6.94
CA ARG A 59 11.77 3.54 7.83
C ARG A 59 10.63 4.19 8.62
N GLU A 60 10.60 5.51 8.66
CA GLU A 60 9.67 6.35 9.42
C GLU A 60 8.47 6.79 8.58
N THR A 61 7.97 5.91 7.74
CA THR A 61 6.84 6.18 6.86
C THR A 61 5.73 5.16 7.03
N TYR A 62 4.50 5.53 6.61
CA TYR A 62 3.36 4.61 6.62
C TYR A 62 3.46 3.44 5.63
N TRP A 63 4.35 3.54 4.62
CA TRP A 63 4.41 2.58 3.50
C TRP A 63 5.61 1.66 3.53
N THR A 64 6.68 1.99 4.26
CA THR A 64 7.87 1.15 4.34
C THR A 64 7.60 -0.13 5.12
N ARG A 65 7.85 -1.27 4.48
CA ARG A 65 7.58 -2.60 5.00
C ARG A 65 8.42 -3.64 4.23
N PRO A 66 8.49 -4.90 4.68
CA PRO A 66 9.17 -5.95 3.91
C PRO A 66 8.63 -6.07 2.49
N GLY A 67 9.51 -6.08 1.52
CA GLY A 67 9.18 -6.08 0.09
C GLY A 67 8.76 -4.73 -0.49
N TYR A 68 8.72 -3.66 0.32
CA TYR A 68 8.37 -2.29 -0.08
C TYR A 68 9.23 -1.27 0.67
N SER A 69 10.53 -1.54 0.79
CA SER A 69 11.51 -0.62 1.38
C SER A 69 12.09 0.37 0.37
N ALA A 70 11.84 0.16 -0.91
CA ALA A 70 12.24 1.03 -2.01
C ALA A 70 11.25 0.88 -3.19
N PRO A 71 11.29 1.79 -4.18
CA PRO A 71 10.55 1.60 -5.44
C PRO A 71 10.95 0.29 -6.11
N HIS A 72 9.99 -0.40 -6.70
CA HIS A 72 10.30 -1.57 -7.51
C HIS A 72 10.84 -1.18 -8.88
N LYS A 73 11.79 -1.97 -9.39
CA LYS A 73 12.34 -1.82 -10.73
C LYS A 73 12.52 -3.18 -11.42
N THR A 74 12.52 -3.16 -12.75
CA THR A 74 12.89 -4.30 -13.57
C THR A 74 14.22 -4.03 -14.27
N HIS A 75 15.13 -4.98 -14.22
CA HIS A 75 16.42 -4.87 -14.91
C HIS A 75 16.26 -5.16 -16.41
N THR A 76 16.12 -4.11 -17.20
CA THR A 76 15.91 -4.23 -18.66
C THR A 76 17.18 -4.38 -19.49
N ALA A 77 18.35 -4.57 -18.86
CA ALA A 77 19.64 -4.71 -19.56
C ALA A 77 19.63 -5.85 -20.58
N LEU A 78 18.99 -6.98 -20.25
CA LEU A 78 18.83 -8.11 -21.17
C LEU A 78 18.08 -7.71 -22.46
N LEU A 79 17.03 -6.93 -22.36
CA LEU A 79 16.25 -6.45 -23.51
C LEU A 79 17.04 -5.51 -24.42
N ARG A 80 18.12 -4.93 -23.91
CA ARG A 80 19.00 -4.03 -24.62
C ARG A 80 20.24 -4.74 -25.23
N SER A 81 20.42 -6.02 -24.95
CA SER A 81 21.61 -6.78 -25.41
C SER A 81 21.58 -7.07 -26.91
N CYS A 82 20.46 -7.49 -27.45
CA CYS A 82 20.28 -7.68 -28.89
C CYS A 82 18.77 -7.66 -29.27
N LYS A 83 18.51 -7.40 -30.56
CA LYS A 83 17.17 -7.35 -31.14
C LYS A 83 16.37 -8.64 -30.93
N ARG A 84 17.04 -9.81 -30.93
CA ARG A 84 16.38 -11.10 -30.75
C ARG A 84 15.92 -11.30 -29.34
N ALA A 85 16.72 -10.98 -28.31
CA ALA A 85 16.32 -11.01 -26.93
C ALA A 85 15.12 -10.05 -26.66
N TYR A 86 15.20 -8.83 -27.23
CA TYR A 86 14.10 -7.88 -27.18
C TYR A 86 12.82 -8.45 -27.82
N ALA A 87 12.92 -9.01 -29.04
CA ALA A 87 11.75 -9.54 -29.74
C ALA A 87 11.07 -10.70 -28.99
N GLU A 88 11.86 -11.56 -28.32
CA GLU A 88 11.35 -12.69 -27.53
C GLU A 88 10.74 -12.28 -26.17
N ALA A 89 11.27 -11.20 -25.51
CA ALA A 89 11.01 -10.99 -24.08
C ALA A 89 10.52 -9.57 -23.70
N TRP A 90 10.33 -8.65 -24.65
CA TRP A 90 9.97 -7.26 -24.37
C TRP A 90 8.68 -7.08 -23.57
N TRP A 91 7.72 -7.99 -23.71
CA TRP A 91 6.42 -7.99 -23.03
C TRP A 91 6.48 -8.54 -21.60
N MET A 92 7.51 -9.33 -21.26
CA MET A 92 7.63 -10.02 -19.97
C MET A 92 7.63 -9.07 -18.76
N PRO A 93 8.32 -7.91 -18.77
CA PRO A 93 8.25 -6.98 -17.66
C PRO A 93 6.82 -6.56 -17.31
N LEU A 94 5.97 -6.34 -18.32
CA LEU A 94 4.58 -5.98 -18.07
C LEU A 94 3.75 -7.15 -17.51
N ALA A 95 3.99 -8.35 -18.04
CA ALA A 95 3.23 -9.53 -17.63
C ALA A 95 3.60 -10.04 -16.21
N PHE A 96 4.81 -9.74 -15.74
CA PHE A 96 5.30 -10.26 -14.46
C PHE A 96 5.45 -9.18 -13.37
N ALA A 97 5.66 -7.91 -13.75
CA ALA A 97 5.79 -6.85 -12.77
C ALA A 97 4.49 -6.62 -12.00
N GLU A 98 4.59 -6.65 -10.68
CA GLU A 98 3.49 -6.24 -9.81
C GLU A 98 3.24 -4.75 -9.96
N GLN A 99 1.99 -4.39 -10.21
CA GLN A 99 1.54 -3.01 -10.28
C GLN A 99 1.01 -2.58 -8.92
N THR A 100 1.74 -1.69 -8.25
CA THR A 100 1.41 -1.27 -6.87
C THR A 100 0.64 0.04 -6.86
N PHE A 101 -0.51 0.06 -6.19
CA PHE A 101 -1.38 1.23 -6.03
C PHE A 101 -1.67 1.51 -4.56
N TYR A 102 -1.89 2.79 -4.25
CA TYR A 102 -2.21 3.24 -2.91
C TYR A 102 -3.57 3.96 -2.90
N LEU A 103 -4.62 3.26 -2.47
CA LEU A 103 -5.94 3.82 -2.19
C LEU A 103 -5.98 4.41 -0.78
N THR A 104 -5.13 5.39 -0.54
CA THR A 104 -4.89 6.02 0.76
C THR A 104 -4.91 7.54 0.63
N ALA A 105 -4.87 8.26 1.76
CA ALA A 105 -4.52 9.66 1.77
C ALA A 105 -3.10 9.86 1.22
N ALA A 106 -2.82 11.02 0.61
CA ALA A 106 -1.57 11.27 -0.12
C ALA A 106 -0.32 11.10 0.76
N GLU A 107 -0.40 11.55 2.01
CA GLU A 107 0.70 11.44 2.99
C GLU A 107 0.99 10.02 3.46
N ARG A 108 0.17 9.05 3.05
CA ARG A 108 0.31 7.62 3.38
C ARG A 108 0.77 6.75 2.22
N ALA A 109 1.21 7.39 1.14
CA ALA A 109 1.79 6.75 -0.05
C ALA A 109 3.16 7.36 -0.37
N PRO A 110 4.07 6.64 -1.04
CA PRO A 110 5.29 7.23 -1.57
C PRO A 110 4.98 8.47 -2.42
N GLN A 111 5.83 9.50 -2.36
CA GLN A 111 5.57 10.77 -3.07
C GLN A 111 5.37 10.58 -4.58
N ALA A 112 6.05 9.63 -5.18
CA ALA A 112 5.86 9.28 -6.59
C ALA A 112 4.42 8.83 -6.90
N ASN A 113 3.70 8.30 -5.90
CA ASN A 113 2.35 7.75 -6.00
C ASN A 113 1.32 8.61 -5.25
N ALA A 114 1.65 9.86 -4.93
CA ALA A 114 0.78 10.74 -4.14
C ALA A 114 -0.50 11.20 -4.85
N GLY A 115 -0.67 10.86 -6.13
CA GLY A 115 -1.84 11.21 -6.92
C GLY A 115 -2.62 10.02 -7.43
N ARG A 116 -3.54 9.46 -6.63
CA ARG A 116 -4.39 8.31 -7.01
C ARG A 116 -4.91 8.33 -8.45
N ASN A 117 -5.31 9.49 -8.94
CA ASN A 117 -5.80 9.64 -10.31
C ASN A 117 -4.68 9.73 -11.35
N LEU A 118 -3.51 10.23 -10.97
CA LEU A 118 -2.35 10.32 -11.88
C LEU A 118 -1.78 8.93 -12.15
N ASP A 119 -1.60 8.13 -11.11
CA ASP A 119 -1.09 6.76 -11.25
C ASP A 119 -2.03 5.90 -12.08
N ARG A 120 -3.34 5.99 -11.83
CA ARG A 120 -4.34 5.29 -12.63
C ARG A 120 -4.34 5.74 -14.09
N ARG A 121 -4.25 7.06 -14.36
CA ARG A 121 -4.18 7.59 -15.72
C ARG A 121 -2.91 7.18 -16.45
N ALA A 122 -1.77 7.28 -15.79
CA ALA A 122 -0.50 6.84 -16.34
C ALA A 122 -0.54 5.34 -16.67
N PHE A 123 -1.09 4.51 -15.79
CA PHE A 123 -1.28 3.09 -16.01
C PHE A 123 -2.21 2.81 -17.19
N ALA A 124 -3.35 3.48 -17.28
CA ALA A 124 -4.29 3.35 -18.39
C ALA A 124 -3.66 3.74 -19.74
N THR A 125 -2.93 4.86 -19.78
CA THR A 125 -2.22 5.32 -20.97
C THR A 125 -1.14 4.31 -21.40
N PHE A 126 -0.40 3.79 -20.44
CA PHE A 126 0.62 2.76 -20.68
C PHE A 126 0.00 1.48 -21.26
N LEU A 127 -1.08 0.98 -20.66
CA LEU A 127 -1.76 -0.23 -21.15
C LEU A 127 -2.37 -0.04 -22.54
N ALA A 128 -2.99 1.11 -22.81
CA ALA A 128 -3.52 1.42 -24.14
C ALA A 128 -2.42 1.41 -25.20
N HIS A 129 -1.24 1.97 -24.89
CA HIS A 129 -0.10 1.95 -25.77
C HIS A 129 0.43 0.53 -26.02
N ILE A 130 0.56 -0.29 -24.98
CA ILE A 130 0.98 -1.69 -25.12
C ILE A 130 -0.05 -2.48 -25.92
N HIS A 131 -1.33 -2.28 -25.67
CA HIS A 131 -2.40 -2.93 -26.45
C HIS A 131 -2.31 -2.59 -27.92
N GLU A 132 -2.06 -1.34 -28.30
CA GLU A 132 -1.85 -0.94 -29.69
C GLU A 132 -0.65 -1.65 -30.33
N ILE A 133 0.46 -1.80 -29.61
CA ILE A 133 1.63 -2.56 -30.09
C ILE A 133 1.28 -4.03 -30.32
N HIS A 134 0.51 -4.63 -29.40
CA HIS A 134 0.08 -6.03 -29.50
C HIS A 134 -0.85 -6.25 -30.68
N ALA A 135 -1.85 -5.40 -30.84
CA ALA A 135 -2.79 -5.47 -31.95
C ALA A 135 -2.08 -5.42 -33.32
N ARG A 136 -1.08 -4.53 -33.45
CA ARG A 136 -0.24 -4.47 -34.66
C ARG A 136 0.57 -5.73 -34.93
N ARG A 137 0.77 -6.59 -33.91
CA ARG A 137 1.51 -7.86 -33.99
C ARG A 137 0.60 -9.09 -34.09
N GLY A 138 -0.72 -8.91 -34.07
CA GLY A 138 -1.68 -10.00 -34.05
C GLY A 138 -1.65 -10.81 -32.76
N ILE A 139 -1.32 -10.16 -31.62
CA ILE A 139 -1.37 -10.76 -30.28
C ILE A 139 -2.68 -10.32 -29.65
N ASP A 140 -3.64 -11.23 -29.54
CA ASP A 140 -5.00 -10.91 -29.09
C ASP A 140 -5.13 -10.83 -27.57
N GLU A 141 -4.35 -11.62 -26.82
CA GLU A 141 -4.43 -11.65 -25.36
C GLU A 141 -3.06 -11.51 -24.72
N MET A 142 -2.93 -10.56 -23.81
CA MET A 142 -1.80 -10.47 -22.90
C MET A 142 -2.30 -10.24 -21.48
N HIS A 143 -1.85 -11.09 -20.57
CA HIS A 143 -2.10 -10.84 -19.16
C HIS A 143 -1.15 -9.76 -18.63
N THR A 144 -1.69 -8.83 -17.88
CA THR A 144 -0.91 -7.88 -17.09
C THR A 144 -0.43 -8.53 -15.80
N GLY A 145 0.64 -8.00 -15.21
CA GLY A 145 1.14 -8.45 -13.92
C GLY A 145 0.08 -8.31 -12.80
N PRO A 146 0.35 -8.91 -11.64
CA PRO A 146 -0.57 -8.84 -10.52
C PRO A 146 -0.74 -7.40 -10.03
N LEU A 147 -1.92 -7.09 -9.47
CA LEU A 147 -2.17 -5.81 -8.82
C LEU A 147 -1.95 -5.97 -7.32
N ARG A 148 -1.17 -5.05 -6.71
CA ARG A 148 -1.04 -4.87 -5.27
C ARG A 148 -1.67 -3.54 -4.88
N ILE A 149 -2.59 -3.56 -3.93
CA ILE A 149 -3.35 -2.38 -3.54
C ILE A 149 -3.26 -2.22 -2.02
N PHE A 150 -2.65 -1.14 -1.56
CA PHE A 150 -2.71 -0.72 -0.17
C PHE A 150 -3.91 0.19 0.01
N ALA A 151 -4.83 -0.13 0.90
CA ALA A 151 -6.10 0.56 0.99
C ALA A 151 -6.45 0.97 2.43
N GLN A 152 -6.79 2.26 2.62
CA GLN A 152 -7.45 2.69 3.84
C GLN A 152 -8.95 2.35 3.78
N LEU A 153 -9.51 1.85 4.87
CA LEU A 153 -10.88 1.38 4.91
C LEU A 153 -11.90 2.43 4.49
N TYR A 154 -11.72 3.70 4.88
CA TYR A 154 -12.66 4.76 4.50
C TYR A 154 -12.72 5.02 2.98
N ILE A 155 -11.70 4.61 2.23
CA ILE A 155 -11.66 4.68 0.75
C ILE A 155 -12.18 3.37 0.17
N LEU A 156 -11.72 2.24 0.70
CA LEU A 156 -12.09 0.90 0.24
C LEU A 156 -13.60 0.67 0.35
N GLU A 157 -14.20 0.99 1.48
CA GLU A 157 -15.60 0.77 1.76
C GLU A 157 -16.55 1.62 0.87
N ARG A 158 -16.04 2.69 0.25
CA ARG A 158 -16.78 3.46 -0.77
C ARG A 158 -16.83 2.77 -2.13
N VAL A 159 -15.99 1.77 -2.36
CA VAL A 159 -15.87 0.97 -3.59
C VAL A 159 -15.35 1.72 -4.81
N ALA A 160 -15.83 2.93 -5.08
CA ALA A 160 -15.60 3.64 -6.34
C ALA A 160 -14.12 3.70 -6.77
N ALA A 161 -13.22 4.02 -5.83
CA ALA A 161 -11.79 4.12 -6.16
C ALA A 161 -11.15 2.77 -6.50
N LEU A 162 -11.58 1.70 -5.84
CA LEU A 162 -11.16 0.33 -6.15
C LEU A 162 -11.74 -0.09 -7.49
N GLN A 163 -13.04 0.10 -7.70
CA GLN A 163 -13.70 -0.28 -8.95
C GLN A 163 -13.10 0.46 -10.16
N ASP A 164 -12.88 1.77 -10.03
CA ASP A 164 -12.23 2.57 -11.07
C ASP A 164 -10.84 2.03 -11.46
N LEU A 165 -10.09 1.47 -10.50
CA LEU A 165 -8.78 0.86 -10.77
C LEU A 165 -8.93 -0.49 -11.47
N LEU A 166 -9.89 -1.31 -11.03
CA LEU A 166 -10.19 -2.60 -11.64
C LEU A 166 -10.81 -2.47 -13.05
N ASP A 167 -11.43 -1.30 -13.34
CA ASP A 167 -12.07 -0.99 -14.62
C ASP A 167 -11.11 -0.36 -15.65
N VAL A 168 -9.82 -0.26 -15.32
CA VAL A 168 -8.83 0.25 -16.28
C VAL A 168 -8.81 -0.64 -17.53
N ALA A 169 -9.03 -0.03 -18.69
CA ALA A 169 -9.07 -0.73 -19.97
C ALA A 169 -7.74 -1.49 -20.22
N HIS A 170 -7.85 -2.68 -20.80
CA HIS A 170 -6.71 -3.56 -21.10
C HIS A 170 -5.93 -4.07 -19.87
N SER A 171 -6.45 -3.82 -18.65
CA SER A 171 -5.91 -4.42 -17.43
C SER A 171 -6.50 -5.82 -17.24
N THR A 172 -5.68 -6.84 -17.34
CA THR A 172 -6.09 -8.26 -17.29
C THR A 172 -5.26 -9.03 -16.23
N PRO A 173 -5.21 -8.56 -14.97
CA PRO A 173 -4.45 -9.24 -13.93
C PRO A 173 -5.08 -10.58 -13.59
N ARG A 174 -4.26 -11.61 -13.35
CA ARG A 174 -4.73 -12.90 -12.82
C ARG A 174 -4.86 -12.91 -11.30
N ALA A 175 -4.15 -12.01 -10.63
CA ALA A 175 -4.17 -11.89 -9.19
C ALA A 175 -4.31 -10.43 -8.75
N VAL A 176 -5.12 -10.20 -7.71
CA VAL A 176 -5.26 -8.91 -7.04
C VAL A 176 -5.00 -9.13 -5.55
N SER A 177 -4.10 -8.35 -4.99
CA SER A 177 -3.78 -8.38 -3.55
C SER A 177 -4.17 -7.05 -2.91
N LEU A 178 -4.96 -7.11 -1.86
CA LEU A 178 -5.40 -5.97 -1.05
C LEU A 178 -4.73 -6.06 0.31
N THR A 179 -4.03 -5.01 0.73
CA THR A 179 -3.39 -4.98 2.05
C THR A 179 -4.02 -3.88 2.89
N LEU A 180 -4.62 -4.28 4.01
CA LEU A 180 -5.15 -3.41 5.07
C LEU A 180 -4.10 -3.35 6.17
N ARG A 181 -3.32 -2.25 6.21
CA ARG A 181 -2.26 -2.06 7.19
C ARG A 181 -2.85 -1.62 8.53
N TYR A 182 -2.12 -1.79 9.62
CA TYR A 182 -2.52 -1.34 10.96
C TYR A 182 -3.11 0.07 10.98
N ALA A 183 -2.44 1.03 10.34
CA ALA A 183 -2.89 2.42 10.30
C ALA A 183 -4.00 2.69 9.27
N ASP A 184 -4.49 1.69 8.54
CA ASP A 184 -5.56 1.84 7.54
C ASP A 184 -6.94 1.50 8.11
N PHE A 185 -7.02 0.91 9.31
CA PHE A 185 -8.27 0.62 10.01
C PHE A 185 -8.91 1.88 10.59
N TRP A 186 -10.24 1.85 10.75
CA TRP A 186 -10.99 2.91 11.38
C TRP A 186 -10.51 3.17 12.82
N HIS A 187 -10.25 4.43 13.15
CA HIS A 187 -9.95 4.91 14.50
C HIS A 187 -8.80 4.16 15.20
N TRP A 188 -7.83 3.66 14.42
CA TRP A 188 -6.65 2.95 14.94
C TRP A 188 -5.88 3.79 15.98
N GLU A 189 -5.86 5.14 15.81
CA GLU A 189 -5.24 6.07 16.77
C GLU A 189 -5.90 5.99 18.16
N ARG A 190 -7.17 5.62 18.23
CA ARG A 190 -7.92 5.47 19.48
C ARG A 190 -7.91 4.05 20.01
N ASN A 191 -7.21 3.13 19.36
CA ASN A 191 -7.21 1.70 19.69
C ASN A 191 -8.61 1.07 19.67
N GLU A 192 -9.51 1.57 18.80
CA GLU A 192 -10.83 0.96 18.66
C GLU A 192 -10.73 -0.48 18.11
N PRO A 193 -11.67 -1.37 18.45
CA PRO A 193 -11.72 -2.73 17.94
C PRO A 193 -11.73 -2.78 16.42
N LEU A 194 -11.08 -3.82 15.84
CA LEU A 194 -11.01 -3.98 14.39
C LEU A 194 -12.41 -4.26 13.82
N ARG A 195 -12.72 -3.57 12.73
CA ARG A 195 -13.95 -3.77 11.96
C ARG A 195 -13.73 -3.45 10.49
N VAL A 196 -14.41 -4.16 9.61
CA VAL A 196 -14.43 -3.90 8.16
C VAL A 196 -15.86 -4.13 7.67
N ALA A 197 -16.43 -3.15 6.97
CA ALA A 197 -17.77 -3.29 6.41
C ALA A 197 -17.80 -4.31 5.27
N GLY A 198 -18.81 -5.18 5.20
CA GLY A 198 -18.99 -6.16 4.12
C GLY A 198 -19.53 -5.55 2.82
N THR A 199 -20.08 -4.36 2.88
CA THR A 199 -20.72 -3.69 1.73
C THR A 199 -19.81 -3.52 0.52
N TRP A 200 -18.50 -3.33 0.71
CA TRP A 200 -17.57 -3.22 -0.40
C TRP A 200 -17.37 -4.56 -1.11
N VAL A 201 -17.37 -5.66 -0.38
CA VAL A 201 -17.27 -7.03 -0.94
C VAL A 201 -18.47 -7.31 -1.83
N ASN A 202 -19.67 -6.93 -1.40
CA ASN A 202 -20.91 -7.12 -2.14
C ASN A 202 -20.97 -6.32 -3.44
N ARG A 203 -20.31 -5.16 -3.49
CA ARG A 203 -20.41 -4.20 -4.59
C ARG A 203 -19.28 -4.27 -5.59
N VAL A 204 -18.07 -4.66 -5.16
CA VAL A 204 -16.91 -4.77 -6.06
C VAL A 204 -17.12 -5.88 -7.10
N ARG A 205 -16.65 -5.63 -8.31
CA ARG A 205 -16.64 -6.62 -9.41
C ARG A 205 -15.25 -6.71 -10.00
N PHE A 206 -14.63 -7.87 -9.83
CA PHE A 206 -13.29 -8.11 -10.35
C PHE A 206 -13.33 -8.38 -11.87
N PRO A 207 -12.27 -8.04 -12.61
CA PRO A 207 -12.11 -8.43 -14.02
C PRO A 207 -12.25 -9.96 -14.21
N GLU A 208 -12.69 -10.37 -15.37
CA GLU A 208 -12.86 -11.79 -15.75
C GLU A 208 -11.52 -12.56 -15.73
N SER A 209 -10.40 -11.86 -15.94
CA SER A 209 -9.06 -12.43 -15.87
C SER A 209 -8.63 -12.86 -14.48
N VAL A 210 -9.27 -12.31 -13.42
CA VAL A 210 -8.87 -12.57 -12.03
C VAL A 210 -9.25 -13.98 -11.62
N GLN A 211 -8.25 -14.74 -11.19
CA GLN A 211 -8.38 -16.11 -10.69
C GLN A 211 -8.12 -16.20 -9.17
N ARG A 212 -7.49 -15.14 -8.62
CA ARG A 212 -7.10 -15.11 -7.22
C ARG A 212 -7.19 -13.69 -6.67
N VAL A 213 -7.84 -13.56 -5.51
CA VAL A 213 -7.81 -12.36 -4.69
C VAL A 213 -7.13 -12.71 -3.37
N VAL A 214 -6.21 -11.89 -2.91
CA VAL A 214 -5.56 -12.02 -1.61
C VAL A 214 -5.93 -10.80 -0.77
N VAL A 215 -6.32 -10.99 0.48
CA VAL A 215 -6.48 -9.89 1.42
C VAL A 215 -5.52 -10.12 2.59
N ASP A 216 -4.61 -9.17 2.78
CA ASP A 216 -3.71 -9.14 3.93
C ASP A 216 -4.34 -8.26 5.01
N PHE A 217 -4.66 -8.86 6.14
CA PHE A 217 -5.12 -8.18 7.35
C PHE A 217 -3.91 -7.98 8.27
N GLU A 218 -3.43 -6.75 8.38
CA GLU A 218 -2.26 -6.44 9.20
C GLU A 218 -2.66 -5.59 10.40
N SER A 219 -2.22 -6.00 11.58
CA SER A 219 -2.29 -5.18 12.78
C SER A 219 -1.06 -5.42 13.64
N LEU A 220 -1.06 -4.94 14.87
CA LEU A 220 0.03 -5.16 15.83
C LEU A 220 -0.04 -6.57 16.42
N GLU A 221 1.11 -7.15 16.77
CA GLU A 221 1.17 -8.49 17.40
C GLU A 221 0.31 -8.55 18.67
N ARG A 222 0.23 -7.47 19.47
CA ARG A 222 -0.64 -7.43 20.64
C ARG A 222 -2.13 -7.54 20.33
N ARG A 223 -2.52 -7.34 19.06
CA ARG A 223 -3.90 -7.40 18.56
C ARG A 223 -4.15 -8.62 17.67
N LYS A 224 -3.27 -9.61 17.68
CA LYS A 224 -3.38 -10.81 16.84
C LYS A 224 -4.72 -11.51 16.98
N ASP A 225 -5.23 -11.61 18.22
CA ASP A 225 -6.49 -12.30 18.48
C ASP A 225 -7.69 -11.58 17.83
N GLU A 226 -7.64 -10.23 17.75
CA GLU A 226 -8.64 -9.46 17.00
C GLU A 226 -8.54 -9.72 15.50
N VAL A 227 -7.30 -9.80 14.96
CA VAL A 227 -7.08 -10.12 13.54
C VAL A 227 -7.61 -11.52 13.24
N ASP A 228 -7.31 -12.52 14.07
CA ASP A 228 -7.76 -13.89 13.88
C ASP A 228 -9.28 -14.00 13.89
N LEU A 229 -9.96 -13.23 14.77
CA LEU A 229 -11.41 -13.18 14.83
C LEU A 229 -12.03 -12.61 13.54
N ILE A 230 -11.56 -11.44 13.06
CA ILE A 230 -12.11 -10.85 11.84
C ILE A 230 -11.77 -11.68 10.61
N VAL A 231 -10.58 -12.28 10.54
CA VAL A 231 -10.19 -13.19 9.47
C VAL A 231 -11.08 -14.41 9.44
N GLY A 232 -11.35 -15.05 10.60
CA GLY A 232 -12.27 -16.17 10.69
C GLY A 232 -13.68 -15.85 10.21
N GLN A 233 -14.17 -14.61 10.42
CA GLN A 233 -15.44 -14.15 9.87
C GLN A 233 -15.37 -13.93 8.36
N ALA A 234 -14.29 -13.30 7.85
CA ALA A 234 -14.09 -13.06 6.42
C ALA A 234 -14.04 -14.37 5.63
N VAL A 235 -13.28 -15.35 6.11
CA VAL A 235 -13.15 -16.65 5.45
C VAL A 235 -14.51 -17.37 5.33
N ARG A 236 -15.36 -17.28 6.34
CA ARG A 236 -16.68 -17.94 6.33
C ARG A 236 -17.74 -17.16 5.54
N GLY A 237 -17.66 -15.82 5.55
CA GLY A 237 -18.76 -15.00 5.06
C GLY A 237 -18.49 -14.22 3.78
N TRP A 238 -17.23 -14.11 3.32
CA TRP A 238 -16.94 -13.31 2.15
C TRP A 238 -16.76 -14.14 0.90
N VAL A 239 -17.46 -13.75 -0.16
CA VAL A 239 -17.36 -14.30 -1.53
C VAL A 239 -17.18 -13.13 -2.47
N PHE A 240 -16.07 -13.09 -3.20
CA PHE A 240 -15.86 -12.07 -4.21
C PHE A 240 -16.47 -12.49 -5.55
N ARG A 241 -16.91 -11.50 -6.31
CA ARG A 241 -17.60 -11.71 -7.60
C ARG A 241 -16.81 -11.10 -8.75
N ARG A 242 -16.72 -11.82 -9.84
CA ARG A 242 -16.23 -11.33 -11.12
C ARG A 242 -17.37 -10.73 -11.95
N ARG A 243 -17.03 -9.98 -13.00
CA ARG A 243 -18.02 -9.39 -13.93
C ARG A 243 -18.81 -10.44 -14.71
N ASP A 244 -18.18 -11.58 -15.01
CA ASP A 244 -18.80 -12.71 -15.72
C ASP A 244 -19.63 -13.63 -14.80
N GLY A 245 -19.89 -13.23 -13.56
CA GLY A 245 -20.61 -14.02 -12.57
C GLY A 245 -19.74 -15.05 -11.82
N GLY A 246 -18.49 -15.25 -12.21
CA GLY A 246 -17.58 -16.16 -11.51
C GLY A 246 -17.38 -15.77 -10.05
N LEU A 247 -17.35 -16.76 -9.17
CA LEU A 247 -17.22 -16.59 -7.72
C LEU A 247 -15.81 -16.94 -7.27
N LEU A 248 -15.23 -16.12 -6.39
CA LEU A 248 -13.99 -16.45 -5.71
C LEU A 248 -14.30 -16.73 -4.23
N ARG A 249 -13.91 -17.92 -3.78
CA ARG A 249 -14.16 -18.42 -2.41
C ARG A 249 -12.85 -18.58 -1.65
N ALA A 250 -12.91 -18.38 -0.34
CA ALA A 250 -11.75 -18.53 0.52
C ALA A 250 -11.25 -19.97 0.55
N VAL A 251 -9.93 -20.14 0.56
CA VAL A 251 -9.24 -21.42 0.65
C VAL A 251 -8.51 -21.49 1.99
N MET A 252 -9.02 -22.32 2.91
CA MET A 252 -8.50 -22.41 4.28
C MET A 252 -7.04 -22.84 4.34
N GLU A 253 -6.62 -23.73 3.45
CA GLU A 253 -5.26 -24.26 3.38
C GLU A 253 -4.25 -23.19 2.92
N ASP A 254 -4.72 -22.12 2.30
CA ASP A 254 -3.88 -21.02 1.82
C ASP A 254 -3.87 -19.82 2.79
N VAL A 255 -4.40 -19.94 3.99
CA VAL A 255 -4.25 -18.91 5.03
C VAL A 255 -2.82 -18.93 5.55
N ALA A 256 -2.13 -17.81 5.40
CA ALA A 256 -0.73 -17.68 5.81
C ALA A 256 -0.57 -16.60 6.87
N VAL A 257 0.28 -16.86 7.85
CA VAL A 257 0.63 -15.90 8.90
C VAL A 257 2.07 -15.47 8.73
N SER A 258 2.31 -14.17 8.78
CA SER A 258 3.64 -13.59 8.80
C SER A 258 3.78 -12.53 9.89
N ARG A 259 5.02 -12.24 10.27
CA ARG A 259 5.37 -11.23 11.27
C ARG A 259 6.54 -10.41 10.79
N TRP A 260 6.56 -9.14 11.17
CA TRP A 260 7.68 -8.27 10.91
C TRP A 260 7.73 -7.16 11.96
N SER A 261 8.87 -6.46 12.06
CA SER A 261 9.03 -5.33 12.98
C SER A 261 9.41 -4.07 12.19
N GLY A 262 8.80 -2.95 12.58
CA GLY A 262 9.02 -1.65 11.96
C GLY A 262 9.23 -0.55 12.98
N SER A 263 9.49 0.68 12.50
CA SER A 263 9.63 1.84 13.36
C SER A 263 8.28 2.20 14.01
N SER A 264 8.33 2.63 15.27
CA SER A 264 7.18 3.26 15.93
C SER A 264 7.05 4.76 15.57
N LEU A 265 8.05 5.34 14.89
CA LEU A 265 8.02 6.70 14.40
C LEU A 265 7.56 6.72 12.95
N PHE A 266 6.37 7.25 12.72
CA PHE A 266 5.84 7.52 11.38
C PHE A 266 4.78 8.62 11.43
N GLY A 267 4.63 9.34 10.32
CA GLY A 267 3.73 10.49 10.24
C GLY A 267 4.11 11.62 11.21
N GLY A 268 5.40 11.80 11.51
CA GLY A 268 5.92 12.82 12.44
C GLY A 268 5.57 12.57 13.91
N ARG A 269 5.21 11.30 14.26
CA ARG A 269 4.80 10.92 15.62
C ARG A 269 5.38 9.56 15.99
N ARG A 270 5.91 9.44 17.21
CA ARG A 270 6.30 8.19 17.83
C ARG A 270 5.10 7.60 18.58
N TRP A 271 4.68 6.41 18.20
CA TRP A 271 3.49 5.72 18.72
C TRP A 271 3.84 4.88 19.96
N VAL A 272 4.20 5.57 21.04
CA VAL A 272 4.71 5.00 22.31
C VAL A 272 3.77 3.99 22.95
N ARG A 273 2.45 4.16 22.78
CA ARG A 273 1.45 3.23 23.32
C ARG A 273 1.64 1.79 22.83
N ASP A 274 2.11 1.67 21.61
CA ASP A 274 2.10 0.41 20.86
C ASP A 274 3.47 -0.27 20.84
N GLU A 275 4.49 0.36 21.41
CA GLU A 275 5.84 -0.19 21.51
C GLU A 275 5.90 -1.37 22.48
N ALA A 276 6.72 -2.37 22.16
CA ALA A 276 7.08 -3.39 23.11
C ALA A 276 7.95 -2.82 24.24
N ALA A 277 7.74 -3.26 25.45
CA ALA A 277 8.43 -2.72 26.63
C ALA A 277 9.96 -2.89 26.58
N ASP A 278 10.43 -3.93 25.93
CA ASP A 278 11.84 -4.31 25.79
C ASP A 278 12.52 -3.78 24.53
N ARG A 279 11.76 -3.17 23.61
CA ARG A 279 12.26 -2.68 22.31
C ARG A 279 11.74 -1.28 21.99
N PRO A 280 12.38 -0.24 22.55
CA PRO A 280 12.04 1.15 22.28
C PRO A 280 12.10 1.46 20.77
N GLY A 281 11.16 2.27 20.30
CA GLY A 281 11.14 2.70 18.90
C GLY A 281 10.67 1.65 17.89
N VAL A 282 10.22 0.48 18.34
CA VAL A 282 9.85 -0.65 17.48
C VAL A 282 8.40 -1.09 17.70
N LEU A 283 7.68 -1.32 16.61
CA LEU A 283 6.38 -1.99 16.60
C LEU A 283 6.51 -3.38 15.97
N ASP A 284 5.82 -4.35 16.56
CA ASP A 284 5.68 -5.69 16.00
C ASP A 284 4.34 -5.82 15.29
N TYR A 285 4.40 -6.29 14.06
CA TYR A 285 3.25 -6.49 13.21
C TYR A 285 2.92 -7.97 13.04
N TYR A 286 1.62 -8.25 13.04
CA TYR A 286 1.00 -9.53 12.77
C TYR A 286 0.15 -9.41 11.52
N VAL A 287 0.40 -10.27 10.54
CA VAL A 287 -0.27 -10.24 9.24
C VAL A 287 -0.87 -11.61 8.95
N VAL A 288 -2.15 -11.63 8.63
CA VAL A 288 -2.83 -12.82 8.12
C VAL A 288 -3.26 -12.57 6.69
N SER A 289 -2.72 -13.36 5.77
CA SER A 289 -3.06 -13.36 4.36
C SER A 289 -4.08 -14.45 4.07
N VAL A 290 -5.23 -14.07 3.54
CA VAL A 290 -6.27 -15.00 3.11
C VAL A 290 -6.36 -14.97 1.59
N VAL A 291 -6.52 -16.14 0.99
CA VAL A 291 -6.62 -16.30 -0.46
C VAL A 291 -8.02 -16.75 -0.85
N TRP A 292 -8.65 -16.02 -1.74
CA TRP A 292 -9.87 -16.41 -2.45
C TRP A 292 -9.51 -16.85 -3.85
N LYS A 293 -9.88 -18.05 -4.24
CA LYS A 293 -9.65 -18.62 -5.58
C LYS A 293 -10.96 -18.77 -6.35
N LEU A 294 -10.86 -18.68 -7.66
CA LEU A 294 -11.98 -18.87 -8.56
C LEU A 294 -12.54 -20.29 -8.41
N ASP A 295 -13.80 -20.35 -8.03
CA ASP A 295 -14.59 -21.56 -8.04
C ASP A 295 -15.04 -21.83 -9.50
N ARG A 296 -14.38 -22.79 -10.14
CA ARG A 296 -14.65 -23.12 -11.54
C ARG A 296 -16.05 -23.71 -11.78
N SER A 297 -16.68 -24.24 -10.76
CA SER A 297 -18.06 -24.73 -10.86
C SER A 297 -19.06 -23.60 -11.07
N SER A 298 -18.72 -22.37 -10.66
CA SER A 298 -19.55 -21.19 -10.86
C SER A 298 -19.55 -20.67 -12.31
N LEU A 299 -18.61 -21.11 -13.16
CA LEU A 299 -18.47 -20.64 -14.54
C LEU A 299 -19.41 -21.33 -15.55
N GLY A 300 -20.19 -22.30 -15.16
CA GLY A 300 -21.03 -23.11 -16.08
C GLY A 300 -22.53 -22.92 -15.92
N SER A 301 -22.98 -22.12 -14.99
CA SER A 301 -24.40 -22.02 -14.63
C SER A 301 -25.23 -21.07 -15.52
N GLY A 302 -24.64 -20.50 -16.57
CA GLY A 302 -25.34 -19.60 -17.52
C GLY A 302 -26.47 -20.23 -18.35
N GLN A 303 -26.83 -21.50 -18.15
CA GLN A 303 -27.96 -22.19 -18.79
C GLN A 303 -29.01 -22.78 -17.83
N ARG A 304 -28.90 -22.55 -16.52
CA ARG A 304 -30.00 -22.86 -15.61
C ARG A 304 -30.83 -21.59 -15.46
N GLY A 305 -32.00 -21.64 -16.11
CA GLY A 305 -32.98 -20.57 -16.08
C GLY A 305 -33.37 -20.20 -14.66
N ASP A 306 -33.56 -18.90 -14.45
CA ASP A 306 -34.40 -18.19 -13.47
C ASP A 306 -34.29 -18.47 -11.97
N GLU A 307 -33.42 -19.34 -11.50
CA GLU A 307 -33.00 -19.37 -10.11
C GLU A 307 -31.60 -18.71 -10.00
N GLU A 308 -31.53 -17.37 -10.03
CA GLU A 308 -30.43 -16.67 -9.38
C GLU A 308 -30.45 -17.16 -7.92
N GLU A 309 -29.55 -18.07 -7.58
CA GLU A 309 -29.24 -18.38 -6.19
C GLU A 309 -28.88 -17.04 -5.56
N GLU A 310 -29.83 -16.45 -4.84
CA GLU A 310 -29.68 -15.15 -4.19
C GLU A 310 -28.58 -15.33 -3.13
N LEU A 311 -27.33 -15.16 -3.59
CA LEU A 311 -26.18 -15.24 -2.70
C LEU A 311 -26.37 -14.24 -1.57
N GLU A 312 -26.43 -14.72 -0.35
CA GLU A 312 -26.51 -13.89 0.84
C GLU A 312 -25.48 -12.76 0.79
N GLU A 313 -25.87 -11.59 1.25
CA GLU A 313 -24.95 -10.47 1.35
C GLU A 313 -23.79 -10.81 2.30
N CYS A 314 -22.57 -10.55 1.84
CA CYS A 314 -21.38 -10.74 2.67
C CYS A 314 -21.48 -9.85 3.91
N PRO A 315 -21.35 -10.41 5.11
CA PRO A 315 -21.50 -9.67 6.35
C PRO A 315 -20.32 -8.71 6.58
N SER A 316 -20.57 -7.65 7.34
CA SER A 316 -19.49 -6.90 7.97
C SER A 316 -18.80 -7.76 9.01
N ILE A 317 -17.48 -7.66 9.08
CA ILE A 317 -16.65 -8.37 10.04
C ILE A 317 -16.19 -7.41 11.13
N GLN A 318 -16.27 -7.84 12.38
CA GLN A 318 -15.89 -7.00 13.51
C GLN A 318 -15.55 -7.84 14.73
N VAL A 319 -14.74 -7.28 15.59
CA VAL A 319 -14.46 -7.87 16.89
C VAL A 319 -15.75 -7.78 17.74
N PRO A 320 -16.19 -8.88 18.38
CA PRO A 320 -17.35 -8.91 19.24
C PRO A 320 -17.26 -7.90 20.40
N SER A 321 -18.39 -7.35 20.83
CA SER A 321 -18.43 -6.33 21.88
C SER A 321 -18.03 -6.81 23.29
N ASP A 322 -18.11 -8.11 23.50
CA ASP A 322 -17.69 -8.82 24.73
C ASP A 322 -16.23 -9.26 24.72
N PHE A 323 -15.52 -9.01 23.63
CA PHE A 323 -14.10 -9.35 23.51
C PHE A 323 -13.25 -8.44 24.39
N VAL A 324 -12.44 -9.05 25.24
CA VAL A 324 -11.49 -8.34 26.10
C VAL A 324 -10.22 -8.02 25.33
N GLN A 325 -10.04 -6.78 24.96
CA GLN A 325 -8.82 -6.34 24.30
C GLN A 325 -7.60 -6.40 25.23
N VAL A 326 -6.47 -6.78 24.68
CA VAL A 326 -5.19 -6.64 25.37
C VAL A 326 -4.88 -5.14 25.53
N SER A 327 -4.81 -4.71 26.78
CA SER A 327 -4.48 -3.31 27.10
C SER A 327 -3.08 -2.97 26.61
N PRO A 328 -2.90 -1.83 25.94
CA PRO A 328 -1.58 -1.40 25.51
C PRO A 328 -0.70 -1.02 26.71
N PRO A 329 0.63 -1.18 26.64
CA PRO A 329 1.55 -0.91 27.74
C PRO A 329 1.42 0.48 28.36
N LEU A 330 1.17 1.51 27.52
CA LEU A 330 1.01 2.91 27.96
C LEU A 330 -0.41 3.43 27.63
N SER A 331 -1.41 2.97 28.37
CA SER A 331 -2.82 3.30 28.14
C SER A 331 -3.16 4.81 28.22
N GLY A 332 -2.36 5.61 28.91
CA GLY A 332 -2.57 7.06 29.08
C GLY A 332 -1.96 7.94 27.98
N TRP A 333 -1.12 7.37 27.10
CA TRP A 333 -0.40 8.11 26.07
C TRP A 333 -0.44 7.36 24.74
N THR A 334 -0.96 8.01 23.70
CA THR A 334 -1.05 7.39 22.37
C THR A 334 0.24 7.56 21.57
N SER A 335 0.74 8.81 21.48
CA SER A 335 1.91 9.16 20.68
C SER A 335 2.53 10.47 21.14
N LEU A 336 3.80 10.66 20.81
CA LEU A 336 4.57 11.88 21.02
C LEU A 336 4.91 12.51 19.66
N SER A 337 4.90 13.83 19.58
CA SER A 337 5.35 14.54 18.37
C SER A 337 6.86 14.39 18.21
N GLU A 338 7.33 14.15 16.99
CA GLU A 338 8.77 14.10 16.68
C GLU A 338 9.48 15.41 17.06
N ASP A 339 8.84 16.57 16.81
CA ASP A 339 9.40 17.87 17.18
C ASP A 339 9.55 18.02 18.70
N GLU A 340 8.59 17.52 19.48
CA GLU A 340 8.68 17.55 20.95
C GLU A 340 9.77 16.61 21.47
N LEU A 341 9.92 15.42 20.88
CA LEU A 341 11.01 14.50 21.23
C LEU A 341 12.37 15.15 20.96
N ARG A 342 12.55 15.74 19.77
CA ARG A 342 13.78 16.44 19.39
C ARG A 342 14.06 17.61 20.33
N ALA A 343 13.04 18.42 20.67
CA ALA A 343 13.18 19.56 21.57
C ALA A 343 13.46 19.17 23.03
N ALA A 344 12.97 17.99 23.44
CA ALA A 344 13.26 17.42 24.76
C ALA A 344 14.57 16.63 24.80
N GLY A 345 15.29 16.49 23.66
CA GLY A 345 16.54 15.71 23.57
C GLY A 345 16.36 14.20 23.72
N VAL A 346 15.18 13.67 23.36
CA VAL A 346 14.82 12.25 23.53
C VAL A 346 15.03 11.49 22.22
N GLY A 347 15.91 10.47 22.25
CA GLY A 347 16.16 9.57 21.12
C GLY A 347 15.11 8.45 21.00
N MET A 348 15.17 7.70 19.89
CA MET A 348 14.28 6.55 19.65
C MET A 348 14.63 5.31 20.48
N ASP A 349 15.85 5.25 20.99
CA ASP A 349 16.39 4.22 21.88
C ASP A 349 15.95 4.37 23.35
N VAL A 350 15.35 5.51 23.70
CA VAL A 350 14.83 5.77 25.04
C VAL A 350 13.52 5.01 25.24
N PRO A 351 13.35 4.28 26.37
CA PRO A 351 12.09 3.59 26.68
C PRO A 351 10.87 4.53 26.63
N ALA A 352 9.74 4.00 26.18
CA ALA A 352 8.53 4.80 25.96
C ALA A 352 8.06 5.58 27.21
N GLU A 353 8.17 4.98 28.41
CA GLU A 353 7.81 5.63 29.69
C GLU A 353 8.71 6.81 30.01
N GLU A 354 10.01 6.65 29.81
CA GLU A 354 10.98 7.72 30.01
C GLU A 354 10.80 8.84 28.99
N ALA A 355 10.55 8.49 27.72
CA ALA A 355 10.24 9.45 26.67
C ALA A 355 8.99 10.28 26.99
N VAL A 356 7.93 9.65 27.46
CA VAL A 356 6.70 10.31 27.91
C VAL A 356 7.00 11.26 29.07
N THR A 357 7.80 10.82 30.04
CA THR A 357 8.15 11.65 31.23
C THR A 357 8.95 12.88 30.81
N ALA A 358 9.99 12.70 29.99
CA ALA A 358 10.82 13.79 29.49
C ALA A 358 10.03 14.83 28.67
N VAL A 359 9.14 14.37 27.78
CA VAL A 359 8.28 15.29 27.01
C VAL A 359 7.28 16.01 27.92
N ARG A 360 6.74 15.37 28.95
CA ARG A 360 5.86 16.00 29.94
C ARG A 360 6.59 17.11 30.68
N GLU A 361 7.79 16.87 31.18
CA GLU A 361 8.60 17.85 31.85
C GLU A 361 8.95 19.02 30.93
N PHE A 362 9.33 18.74 29.68
CA PHE A 362 9.58 19.75 28.68
C PHE A 362 8.37 20.66 28.44
N ARG A 363 7.15 20.10 28.30
CA ARG A 363 5.90 20.86 28.17
C ARG A 363 5.67 21.75 29.37
N THR A 364 5.85 21.22 30.60
CA THR A 364 5.65 21.96 31.86
C THR A 364 6.63 23.14 31.96
N ASN A 365 7.90 22.92 31.67
CA ASN A 365 8.94 23.95 31.70
C ASN A 365 8.72 25.05 30.67
N ASN A 366 8.25 24.69 29.44
CA ASN A 366 7.91 25.65 28.39
C ASN A 366 6.71 26.52 28.77
N VAL A 367 5.69 25.94 29.38
CA VAL A 367 4.51 26.71 29.85
C VAL A 367 4.94 27.70 30.94
N ALA A 368 5.74 27.27 31.90
CA ALA A 368 6.26 28.13 32.97
C ALA A 368 7.15 29.26 32.42
N SER A 369 8.00 28.97 31.43
CA SER A 369 8.84 29.97 30.76
C SER A 369 8.00 31.01 30.00
N ARG A 370 7.01 30.60 29.25
CA ARG A 370 6.08 31.50 28.53
C ARG A 370 5.27 32.35 29.49
N ALA A 371 4.82 31.79 30.63
CA ALA A 371 4.11 32.54 31.66
C ALA A 371 5.00 33.60 32.29
N ARG A 372 6.26 33.28 32.63
CA ARG A 372 7.24 34.23 33.15
C ARG A 372 7.55 35.36 32.14
N SER A 373 7.72 35.03 30.86
CA SER A 373 7.96 36.03 29.80
C SER A 373 6.77 36.97 29.60
N ARG A 374 5.53 36.47 29.68
CA ARG A 374 4.30 37.29 29.63
C ARG A 374 4.16 38.18 30.86
N SER A 375 4.54 37.69 32.06
CA SER A 375 4.53 38.47 33.30
C SER A 375 5.57 39.61 33.25
N LEU A 376 6.78 39.32 32.79
CA LEU A 376 7.84 40.32 32.58
C LEU A 376 7.43 41.39 31.55
N ALA A 377 6.84 41.01 30.43
CA ALA A 377 6.33 41.91 29.41
C ALA A 377 5.20 42.82 29.93
N ARG A 378 4.30 42.28 30.78
CA ARG A 378 3.29 43.12 31.47
C ARG A 378 3.90 44.05 32.48
N GLY A 379 4.88 43.60 33.30
CA GLY A 379 5.59 44.44 34.26
C GLY A 379 6.36 45.60 33.62
N LEU A 380 6.99 45.37 32.45
CA LEU A 380 7.67 46.41 31.69
C LEU A 380 6.68 47.43 31.08
N ARG A 381 5.49 47.01 30.63
CA ARG A 381 4.44 47.93 30.15
C ARG A 381 3.90 48.84 31.27
N ILE A 382 3.72 48.32 32.49
CA ILE A 382 3.23 49.09 33.64
C ILE A 382 4.28 50.10 34.07
N ARG A 383 5.58 49.76 34.10
CA ARG A 383 6.67 50.67 34.44
C ARG A 383 6.89 51.76 33.36
N GLY A 384 6.63 51.45 32.07
CA GLY A 384 6.67 52.43 30.97
C GLY A 384 5.52 53.45 31.03
N PHE A 385 4.36 53.06 31.56
CA PHE A 385 3.23 53.99 31.72
C PHE A 385 3.39 54.95 32.90
N MET A 386 4.01 54.52 34.03
CA MET A 386 4.29 55.39 35.19
C MET A 386 5.41 56.41 34.95
N ARG A 387 6.29 56.22 33.93
CA ARG A 387 7.37 57.19 33.61
C ARG A 387 6.94 58.31 32.67
N ARG A 388 5.75 58.21 32.04
CA ARG A 388 5.20 59.26 31.12
C ARG A 388 4.17 60.20 31.77
N GLY A 389 3.88 60.04 33.06
CA GLY A 389 2.88 60.81 33.78
C GLY A 389 3.46 61.86 34.78
N GLY A 390 4.75 62.21 34.68
CA GLY A 390 5.37 63.16 35.57
C GLY A 390 6.23 64.21 34.84
N GLY A 391 5.58 65.15 34.22
CA GLY A 391 6.30 66.30 33.60
C GLY A 391 5.33 67.27 33.00
N ASP A 392 5.19 68.36 33.69
CA ASP A 392 4.77 69.73 33.34
C ASP A 392 3.46 70.18 33.99
N LEU A 393 3.67 70.77 35.17
CA LEU A 393 2.92 71.90 35.68
C LEU A 393 3.96 72.85 36.27
N ILE A 394 4.37 73.85 35.49
CA ILE A 394 4.59 75.29 35.84
C ILE A 394 4.69 76.01 34.49
#